data_fc0c68952cad36f2cdc8188bfcfe212a
#
_entry.id   fc0c68952cad36f2cdc8188bfcfe212a
#
_cell.length_a   1.000
_cell.length_b   1.000
_cell.length_c   1.000
_cell.angle_alpha   90.00
_cell.angle_beta   90.00
_cell.angle_gamma   90.00
#
_symmetry.space_group_name_H-M   'P 1'
#
loop_
_entity.id
_entity.type
_entity.pdbx_description
1 polymer ?
#
loop_
_entity_poly.entity_id
_entity_poly.type
_entity_poly.pdbx_seq_one_letter_code
_entity_poly.pdbx_strand_id
1 'polypeptide(L)'
;LDLRRKKIHENIILRSKVISFIRNEMNKIGFLEFQTPILTSSSPEGARDFLVPSRLNPGKFYALPQAPQQFKQLVMVSGFDKYFQIAPCFRDEDARADRSPGEFYQLDLEMSFVEQEDVFKVVEQLLVKTFQKFSHKKLMFEKFPKIPYAESLLKYGTDKPDLRNPLIITDRSEIFSREDVSFDIFKKLVKGGSEVRCIVTKKTKDKPRSFFDNVDKWAKEQGASGLAYFTREKDKVISAKGPVGKFFSSGSLEEIMKKTKAEVGDSIFLACGKQKELEKITSLARDKIAKDLNLV
;
A
#
# COMPACT_ATOMS: atom_id res chain seq x y z
N LEU A 1 33.68 6.73 12.37
CA LEU A 1 34.14 6.92 10.97
C LEU A 1 32.99 6.93 9.98
N ASP A 2 31.96 6.10 10.14
CA ASP A 2 30.83 6.03 9.20
C ASP A 2 30.06 7.36 9.07
N LEU A 3 29.92 8.13 10.16
CA LEU A 3 29.28 9.44 10.12
C LEU A 3 30.00 10.47 9.24
N ARG A 4 31.26 10.23 8.88
CA ARG A 4 32.02 11.07 7.93
C ARG A 4 31.76 10.72 6.47
N ARG A 5 31.13 9.58 6.19
CA ARG A 5 30.73 9.23 4.82
C ARG A 5 29.65 10.22 4.36
N LYS A 6 29.89 10.87 3.22
CA LYS A 6 29.03 11.93 2.69
C LYS A 6 27.55 11.60 2.76
N LYS A 7 27.12 10.44 2.25
CA LYS A 7 25.71 10.01 2.23
C LYS A 7 25.10 9.89 3.63
N ILE A 8 25.83 9.30 4.60
CA ILE A 8 25.32 9.11 5.96
C ILE A 8 25.26 10.46 6.67
N HIS A 9 26.29 11.27 6.52
CA HIS A 9 26.35 12.63 7.07
C HIS A 9 25.19 13.50 6.57
N GLU A 10 24.96 13.53 5.26
CA GLU A 10 23.84 14.25 4.63
C GLU A 10 22.48 13.77 5.12
N ASN A 11 22.28 12.46 5.29
CA ASN A 11 21.03 11.90 5.84
C ASN A 11 20.76 12.36 7.29
N ILE A 12 21.79 12.43 8.12
CA ILE A 12 21.65 12.91 9.52
C ILE A 12 21.30 14.40 9.54
N ILE A 13 21.96 15.21 8.71
CA ILE A 13 21.64 16.62 8.57
C ILE A 13 20.20 16.80 8.05
N LEU A 14 19.81 16.04 7.03
CA LEU A 14 18.46 16.08 6.49
C LEU A 14 17.41 15.73 7.56
N ARG A 15 17.63 14.64 8.32
CA ARG A 15 16.75 14.25 9.43
C ARG A 15 16.59 15.38 10.44
N SER A 16 17.70 16.00 10.88
CA SER A 16 17.67 17.12 11.82
C SER A 16 16.85 18.30 11.29
N LYS A 17 17.06 18.67 10.02
CA LYS A 17 16.31 19.76 9.35
C LYS A 17 14.83 19.44 9.22
N VAL A 18 14.47 18.21 8.86
CA VAL A 18 13.07 17.76 8.73
C VAL A 18 12.37 17.83 10.08
N ILE A 19 12.98 17.30 11.15
CA ILE A 19 12.40 17.33 12.51
C ILE A 19 12.19 18.78 12.96
N SER A 20 13.18 19.64 12.80
CA SER A 20 13.07 21.06 13.16
C SER A 20 11.96 21.77 12.37
N PHE A 21 11.83 21.46 11.08
CA PHE A 21 10.77 22.01 10.24
C PHE A 21 9.38 21.55 10.69
N ILE A 22 9.20 20.26 10.97
CA ILE A 22 7.92 19.71 11.47
C ILE A 22 7.53 20.41 12.78
N ARG A 23 8.44 20.54 13.75
CA ARG A 23 8.19 21.29 15.00
C ARG A 23 7.69 22.70 14.74
N ASN A 24 8.37 23.43 13.87
CA ASN A 24 7.99 24.80 13.55
C ASN A 24 6.61 24.88 12.90
N GLU A 25 6.28 23.96 11.97
CA GLU A 25 4.97 23.95 11.33
C GLU A 25 3.85 23.57 12.32
N MET A 26 4.08 22.61 13.21
CA MET A 26 3.11 22.23 14.25
C MET A 26 2.87 23.39 15.22
N ASN A 27 3.91 24.05 15.68
CA ASN A 27 3.79 25.23 16.56
C ASN A 27 3.01 26.38 15.89
N LYS A 28 3.23 26.64 14.59
CA LYS A 28 2.50 27.69 13.84
C LYS A 28 0.99 27.49 13.79
N ILE A 29 0.54 26.23 13.83
CA ILE A 29 -0.89 25.89 13.83
C ILE A 29 -1.47 25.64 15.22
N GLY A 30 -0.69 26.04 16.26
CA GLY A 30 -1.15 26.09 17.64
C GLY A 30 -1.02 24.79 18.42
N PHE A 31 -0.23 23.82 17.93
CA PHE A 31 0.09 22.63 18.73
C PHE A 31 1.19 22.93 19.74
N LEU A 32 1.08 22.33 20.92
CA LEU A 32 2.10 22.35 21.96
C LEU A 32 2.90 21.06 21.92
N GLU A 33 4.23 21.17 21.98
CA GLU A 33 5.12 20.00 22.03
C GLU A 33 5.28 19.53 23.47
N PHE A 34 5.05 18.23 23.67
CA PHE A 34 5.21 17.56 24.96
C PHE A 34 6.35 16.54 24.91
N GLN A 35 6.85 16.18 26.08
CA GLN A 35 7.73 15.05 26.29
C GLN A 35 7.13 14.17 27.39
N THR A 36 7.07 12.88 27.13
CA THR A 36 6.48 11.88 28.03
C THR A 36 7.56 10.95 28.57
N PRO A 37 7.34 10.31 29.73
CA PRO A 37 8.31 9.39 30.32
C PRO A 37 8.64 8.22 29.37
N ILE A 38 9.92 7.85 29.35
CA ILE A 38 10.43 6.70 28.58
C ILE A 38 10.47 5.44 29.44
N LEU A 39 10.84 5.54 30.72
CA LEU A 39 10.74 4.44 31.67
C LEU A 39 9.31 4.40 32.23
N THR A 40 8.51 3.48 31.77
CA THR A 40 7.09 3.40 32.11
C THR A 40 6.67 1.97 32.44
N SER A 41 5.39 1.74 32.71
CA SER A 41 4.82 0.40 32.78
C SER A 41 4.46 -0.12 31.40
N SER A 42 4.33 -1.43 31.27
CA SER A 42 3.83 -2.07 30.06
C SER A 42 2.45 -1.51 29.68
N SER A 43 2.23 -1.28 28.40
CA SER A 43 0.95 -0.88 27.84
C SER A 43 0.53 -1.86 26.72
N PRO A 44 -0.75 -2.23 26.61
CA PRO A 44 -1.22 -3.22 25.63
C PRO A 44 -1.37 -2.61 24.23
N GLU A 45 -0.26 -2.21 23.61
CA GLU A 45 -0.24 -1.55 22.28
C GLU A 45 -0.10 -2.55 21.11
N GLY A 46 -0.09 -3.85 21.39
CA GLY A 46 -0.10 -4.92 20.37
C GLY A 46 1.27 -5.45 19.94
N ALA A 47 2.39 -4.77 20.26
CA ALA A 47 3.74 -5.29 20.09
C ALA A 47 4.30 -5.88 21.40
N ARG A 48 5.46 -6.53 21.36
CA ARG A 48 6.19 -6.92 22.56
C ARG A 48 6.98 -5.72 23.10
N ASP A 49 7.05 -5.63 24.43
CA ASP A 49 7.80 -4.58 25.11
C ASP A 49 9.29 -4.90 25.21
N PHE A 50 10.14 -3.90 25.05
CA PHE A 50 11.49 -3.94 25.59
C PHE A 50 11.45 -3.67 27.10
N LEU A 51 12.02 -4.58 27.90
CA LEU A 51 11.98 -4.51 29.35
C LEU A 51 13.33 -4.04 29.92
N VAL A 52 13.26 -3.14 30.91
CA VAL A 52 14.43 -2.66 31.66
C VAL A 52 14.29 -3.14 33.11
N PRO A 53 15.19 -4.00 33.62
CA PRO A 53 15.14 -4.46 35.00
C PRO A 53 15.25 -3.32 36.01
N SER A 54 14.39 -3.31 37.04
CA SER A 54 14.48 -2.35 38.10
C SER A 54 15.55 -2.77 39.13
N ARG A 55 16.57 -1.98 39.28
CA ARG A 55 17.62 -2.22 40.27
C ARG A 55 17.13 -2.04 41.70
N LEU A 56 16.20 -1.13 41.95
CA LEU A 56 15.65 -0.81 43.27
C LEU A 56 14.53 -1.80 43.70
N ASN A 57 13.89 -2.47 42.75
CA ASN A 57 12.79 -3.39 43.03
C ASN A 57 13.08 -4.73 42.35
N PRO A 58 13.75 -5.68 43.05
CA PRO A 58 14.06 -6.99 42.47
C PRO A 58 12.83 -7.71 41.94
N GLY A 59 12.93 -8.30 40.76
CA GLY A 59 11.84 -8.99 40.08
C GLY A 59 10.83 -8.08 39.37
N LYS A 60 11.01 -6.75 39.41
CA LYS A 60 10.20 -5.79 38.67
C LYS A 60 10.96 -5.19 37.47
N PHE A 61 10.20 -4.76 36.46
CA PHE A 61 10.72 -4.20 35.24
C PHE A 61 9.99 -2.91 34.88
N TYR A 62 10.69 -2.00 34.24
CA TYR A 62 10.10 -0.94 33.43
C TYR A 62 9.93 -1.46 32.01
N ALA A 63 8.96 -0.93 31.27
CA ALA A 63 8.85 -1.11 29.84
C ALA A 63 9.26 0.18 29.11
N LEU A 64 9.86 0.04 27.93
CA LEU A 64 10.05 1.16 27.00
C LEU A 64 8.75 1.39 26.23
N PRO A 65 8.34 2.65 25.94
CA PRO A 65 7.05 2.94 25.36
C PRO A 65 6.97 2.48 23.89
N GLN A 66 5.93 1.77 23.55
CA GLN A 66 5.60 1.43 22.15
C GLN A 66 5.01 2.63 21.39
N ALA A 67 4.33 3.51 22.12
CA ALA A 67 3.78 4.81 21.72
C ALA A 67 3.40 5.58 23.01
N PRO A 68 3.27 6.92 22.97
CA PRO A 68 2.90 7.72 24.14
C PRO A 68 1.38 7.73 24.41
N GLN A 69 0.63 6.67 24.06
CA GLN A 69 -0.82 6.64 24.01
C GLN A 69 -1.49 7.01 25.34
N GLN A 70 -1.07 6.43 26.46
CA GLN A 70 -1.68 6.71 27.74
C GLN A 70 -1.37 8.15 28.22
N PHE A 71 -0.14 8.61 28.00
CA PHE A 71 0.27 9.95 28.40
C PHE A 71 -0.42 11.04 27.61
N LYS A 72 -0.55 10.89 26.29
CA LYS A 72 -1.26 11.87 25.49
C LYS A 72 -2.74 11.99 25.86
N GLN A 73 -3.40 10.88 26.22
CA GLN A 73 -4.75 10.91 26.74
C GLN A 73 -4.85 11.71 28.06
N LEU A 74 -3.90 11.55 28.99
CA LEU A 74 -3.84 12.33 30.21
C LEU A 74 -3.61 13.83 29.92
N VAL A 75 -2.77 14.16 28.96
CA VAL A 75 -2.57 15.55 28.51
C VAL A 75 -3.90 16.14 28.00
N MET A 76 -4.61 15.42 27.12
CA MET A 76 -5.89 15.88 26.57
C MET A 76 -6.96 16.07 27.66
N VAL A 77 -7.08 15.11 28.59
CA VAL A 77 -8.01 15.22 29.74
C VAL A 77 -7.66 16.40 30.65
N SER A 78 -6.39 16.81 30.69
CA SER A 78 -5.93 17.98 31.46
C SER A 78 -6.30 19.33 30.81
N GLY A 79 -7.01 19.34 29.69
CA GLY A 79 -7.51 20.55 29.03
C GLY A 79 -6.58 21.14 27.97
N PHE A 80 -5.63 20.37 27.46
CA PHE A 80 -4.83 20.77 26.29
C PHE A 80 -5.53 20.33 25.01
N ASP A 81 -5.83 21.26 24.11
CA ASP A 81 -6.62 20.97 22.91
C ASP A 81 -5.81 20.48 21.71
N LYS A 82 -4.51 20.77 21.68
CA LYS A 82 -3.62 20.41 20.58
C LYS A 82 -2.26 19.98 21.10
N TYR A 83 -2.03 18.70 21.10
CA TYR A 83 -0.79 18.04 21.54
C TYR A 83 -0.02 17.52 20.33
N PHE A 84 1.30 17.61 20.37
CA PHE A 84 2.18 16.78 19.56
C PHE A 84 3.47 16.42 20.28
N GLN A 85 4.10 15.38 19.78
CA GLN A 85 5.41 14.93 20.25
C GLN A 85 6.18 14.24 19.11
N ILE A 86 7.49 14.45 19.05
CA ILE A 86 8.39 13.59 18.28
C ILE A 86 8.85 12.48 19.25
N ALA A 87 8.04 11.43 19.33
CA ALA A 87 8.16 10.41 20.35
C ALA A 87 9.12 9.29 19.96
N PRO A 88 10.12 8.94 20.81
CA PRO A 88 10.84 7.69 20.66
C PRO A 88 9.90 6.52 20.98
N CYS A 89 9.81 5.56 20.08
CA CYS A 89 8.97 4.38 20.20
C CYS A 89 9.81 3.11 20.06
N PHE A 90 9.47 2.09 20.85
CA PHE A 90 10.22 0.84 20.94
C PHE A 90 9.25 -0.34 20.79
N ARG A 91 9.56 -1.24 19.86
CA ARG A 91 8.76 -2.45 19.64
C ARG A 91 9.68 -3.63 19.42
N ASP A 92 9.59 -4.64 20.28
CA ASP A 92 10.37 -5.86 20.17
C ASP A 92 9.68 -6.81 19.18
N GLU A 93 9.83 -6.50 17.91
CA GLU A 93 9.29 -7.25 16.79
C GLU A 93 10.42 -7.66 15.84
N ASP A 94 10.19 -8.70 15.05
CA ASP A 94 11.14 -9.12 14.02
C ASP A 94 11.39 -7.97 13.03
N ALA A 95 12.63 -7.58 12.91
CA ALA A 95 13.05 -6.52 12.01
C ALA A 95 12.71 -6.93 10.56
N ARG A 96 11.79 -6.22 9.94
CA ARG A 96 11.52 -6.33 8.51
C ARG A 96 12.45 -5.38 7.79
N ALA A 97 13.20 -5.91 6.82
CA ALA A 97 14.25 -5.19 6.08
C ALA A 97 13.79 -3.86 5.44
N ASP A 98 12.47 -3.66 5.29
CA ASP A 98 11.88 -2.52 4.58
C ASP A 98 11.04 -1.57 5.45
N ARG A 99 10.86 -1.82 6.78
CA ARG A 99 9.86 -1.05 7.51
C ARG A 99 10.30 -0.44 8.82
N SER A 100 10.55 -1.21 9.85
CA SER A 100 10.70 -0.63 11.18
C SER A 100 11.82 -1.30 11.95
N PRO A 101 12.88 -0.56 12.30
CA PRO A 101 13.77 -1.01 13.35
C PRO A 101 12.97 -1.06 14.66
N GLY A 102 13.42 -1.87 15.64
CA GLY A 102 12.80 -1.97 16.96
C GLY A 102 12.70 -0.61 17.68
N GLU A 103 13.53 0.37 17.30
CA GLU A 103 13.51 1.76 17.75
C GLU A 103 13.25 2.70 16.59
N PHE A 104 12.23 3.58 16.71
CA PHE A 104 11.91 4.60 15.71
C PHE A 104 11.30 5.84 16.36
N TYR A 105 11.21 6.93 15.60
CA TYR A 105 10.54 8.15 16.05
C TYR A 105 9.22 8.34 15.33
N GLN A 106 8.20 8.68 16.11
CA GLN A 106 6.85 8.92 15.62
C GLN A 106 6.49 10.39 15.82
N LEU A 107 6.02 11.05 14.77
CA LEU A 107 5.25 12.27 14.97
C LEU A 107 3.87 11.83 15.49
N ASP A 108 3.64 12.03 16.75
CA ASP A 108 2.39 11.75 17.43
C ASP A 108 1.65 13.05 17.67
N LEU A 109 0.36 13.11 17.38
CA LEU A 109 -0.47 14.29 17.56
C LEU A 109 -1.88 13.93 18.02
N GLU A 110 -2.48 14.83 18.79
CA GLU A 110 -3.86 14.68 19.28
C GLU A 110 -4.57 16.04 19.25
N MET A 111 -5.86 16.03 18.94
CA MET A 111 -6.69 17.24 18.91
C MET A 111 -8.04 16.98 19.58
N SER A 112 -8.52 17.97 20.34
CA SER A 112 -9.87 17.98 20.91
C SER A 112 -10.86 18.71 20.01
N PHE A 113 -12.15 18.37 20.13
CA PHE A 113 -13.27 19.05 19.46
C PHE A 113 -13.17 19.07 17.93
N VAL A 114 -12.69 18.00 17.33
CA VAL A 114 -12.44 17.87 15.88
C VAL A 114 -13.09 16.61 15.33
N GLU A 115 -13.33 16.63 14.01
CA GLU A 115 -13.77 15.49 13.24
C GLU A 115 -12.59 14.90 12.42
N GLN A 116 -12.81 13.78 11.78
CA GLN A 116 -11.82 13.09 10.95
C GLN A 116 -11.20 14.01 9.89
N GLU A 117 -12.01 14.87 9.26
CA GLU A 117 -11.57 15.80 8.23
C GLU A 117 -10.57 16.84 8.73
N ASP A 118 -10.70 17.27 9.96
CA ASP A 118 -9.77 18.22 10.57
C ASP A 118 -8.40 17.60 10.78
N VAL A 119 -8.36 16.32 11.21
CA VAL A 119 -7.11 15.57 11.34
C VAL A 119 -6.45 15.38 9.98
N PHE A 120 -7.21 14.97 8.97
CA PHE A 120 -6.69 14.81 7.60
C PHE A 120 -6.11 16.11 7.07
N LYS A 121 -6.77 17.24 7.28
CA LYS A 121 -6.30 18.56 6.84
C LYS A 121 -4.96 18.93 7.46
N VAL A 122 -4.80 18.72 8.77
CA VAL A 122 -3.53 19.01 9.48
C VAL A 122 -2.40 18.14 8.92
N VAL A 123 -2.63 16.83 8.82
CA VAL A 123 -1.62 15.87 8.34
C VAL A 123 -1.26 16.12 6.88
N GLU A 124 -2.26 16.35 6.01
CA GLU A 124 -2.05 16.63 4.58
C GLU A 124 -1.18 17.88 4.40
N GLN A 125 -1.55 18.99 5.04
CA GLN A 125 -0.82 20.24 4.95
C GLN A 125 0.64 20.11 5.41
N LEU A 126 0.86 19.40 6.52
CA LEU A 126 2.20 19.16 7.04
C LEU A 126 3.05 18.33 6.08
N LEU A 127 2.48 17.23 5.55
CA LEU A 127 3.19 16.35 4.60
C LEU A 127 3.51 17.10 3.30
N VAL A 128 2.54 17.80 2.72
CA VAL A 128 2.73 18.59 1.49
C VAL A 128 3.87 19.59 1.66
N LYS A 129 3.85 20.40 2.72
CA LYS A 129 4.89 21.39 3.01
C LYS A 129 6.26 20.74 3.23
N THR A 130 6.29 19.59 3.92
CA THR A 130 7.53 18.85 4.17
C THR A 130 8.13 18.34 2.88
N PHE A 131 7.34 17.70 2.01
CA PHE A 131 7.80 17.23 0.71
C PHE A 131 8.24 18.37 -0.20
N GLN A 132 7.49 19.47 -0.28
CA GLN A 132 7.86 20.64 -1.08
C GLN A 132 9.20 21.25 -0.63
N LYS A 133 9.49 21.23 0.68
CA LYS A 133 10.72 21.81 1.21
C LYS A 133 11.95 20.93 1.01
N PHE A 134 11.80 19.61 1.14
CA PHE A 134 12.93 18.68 1.22
C PHE A 134 13.06 17.71 0.04
N SER A 135 12.07 17.65 -0.84
CA SER A 135 12.12 16.80 -2.03
C SER A 135 12.30 17.62 -3.30
N HIS A 136 13.11 17.09 -4.22
CA HIS A 136 13.23 17.63 -5.58
C HIS A 136 12.15 17.09 -6.53
N LYS A 137 11.34 16.12 -6.07
CA LYS A 137 10.26 15.50 -6.85
C LYS A 137 8.98 16.32 -6.71
N LYS A 138 8.21 16.36 -7.79
CA LYS A 138 6.87 16.97 -7.79
C LYS A 138 5.88 16.06 -7.09
N LEU A 139 4.96 16.65 -6.33
CA LEU A 139 3.80 15.92 -5.82
C LEU A 139 2.86 15.58 -6.98
N MET A 140 2.36 14.36 -6.98
CA MET A 140 1.39 13.89 -7.98
C MET A 140 0.04 14.56 -7.82
N PHE A 141 -0.34 14.86 -6.57
CA PHE A 141 -1.61 15.49 -6.21
C PHE A 141 -1.36 16.68 -5.29
N GLU A 142 -2.06 17.78 -5.51
CA GLU A 142 -2.07 18.94 -4.58
C GLU A 142 -2.90 18.63 -3.34
N LYS A 143 -3.97 17.83 -3.51
CA LYS A 143 -4.82 17.31 -2.45
C LYS A 143 -4.82 15.78 -2.50
N PHE A 144 -4.60 15.13 -1.37
CA PHE A 144 -4.51 13.68 -1.33
C PHE A 144 -5.87 13.03 -1.63
N PRO A 145 -5.92 12.07 -2.55
CA PRO A 145 -7.15 11.34 -2.84
C PRO A 145 -7.57 10.48 -1.66
N LYS A 146 -8.85 10.47 -1.37
CA LYS A 146 -9.45 9.58 -0.38
C LYS A 146 -9.99 8.36 -1.09
N ILE A 147 -9.46 7.19 -0.76
CA ILE A 147 -9.84 5.92 -1.35
C ILE A 147 -10.47 5.05 -0.28
N PRO A 148 -11.75 4.67 -0.40
CA PRO A 148 -12.37 3.73 0.52
C PRO A 148 -11.61 2.42 0.58
N TYR A 149 -11.53 1.78 1.75
CA TYR A 149 -10.77 0.54 1.95
C TYR A 149 -11.16 -0.57 0.97
N ALA A 150 -12.45 -0.83 0.81
CA ALA A 150 -12.97 -1.83 -0.12
C ALA A 150 -12.57 -1.53 -1.58
N GLU A 151 -12.60 -0.27 -1.99
CA GLU A 151 -12.17 0.17 -3.31
C GLU A 151 -10.66 -0.03 -3.50
N SER A 152 -9.87 0.27 -2.46
CA SER A 152 -8.41 0.07 -2.49
C SER A 152 -8.04 -1.40 -2.68
N LEU A 153 -8.68 -2.31 -1.93
CA LEU A 153 -8.47 -3.74 -2.10
C LEU A 153 -8.94 -4.26 -3.46
N LEU A 154 -10.08 -3.75 -3.99
CA LEU A 154 -10.57 -4.15 -5.29
C LEU A 154 -9.64 -3.69 -6.43
N LYS A 155 -9.28 -2.38 -6.45
CA LYS A 155 -8.55 -1.76 -7.55
C LYS A 155 -7.04 -1.98 -7.52
N TYR A 156 -6.47 -2.19 -6.34
CA TYR A 156 -5.01 -2.25 -6.15
C TYR A 156 -4.54 -3.50 -5.40
N GLY A 157 -5.45 -4.24 -4.75
CA GLY A 157 -5.16 -5.44 -3.96
C GLY A 157 -4.43 -5.14 -2.65
N THR A 158 -4.36 -3.89 -2.22
CA THR A 158 -3.66 -3.44 -1.00
C THR A 158 -4.31 -2.19 -0.42
N ASP A 159 -4.16 -1.99 0.88
CA ASP A 159 -4.56 -0.76 1.60
C ASP A 159 -3.54 0.39 1.45
N LYS A 160 -2.40 0.14 0.79
CA LYS A 160 -1.31 1.11 0.59
C LYS A 160 -0.84 1.14 -0.86
N PRO A 161 -1.72 1.53 -1.81
CA PRO A 161 -1.39 1.48 -3.22
C PRO A 161 -0.36 2.55 -3.63
N ASP A 162 0.61 2.17 -4.46
CA ASP A 162 1.40 3.14 -5.21
C ASP A 162 0.57 3.65 -6.40
N LEU A 163 0.08 4.89 -6.29
CA LEU A 163 -0.77 5.49 -7.32
C LEU A 163 0.01 5.94 -8.55
N ARG A 164 1.35 5.95 -8.53
CA ARG A 164 2.17 6.20 -9.73
C ARG A 164 2.04 5.05 -10.72
N ASN A 165 1.78 3.85 -10.24
CA ASN A 165 1.46 2.68 -11.07
C ASN A 165 0.07 2.84 -11.68
N PRO A 166 -0.07 3.03 -13.01
CA PRO A 166 -1.35 3.30 -13.66
C PRO A 166 -2.23 2.06 -13.83
N LEU A 167 -1.72 0.87 -13.54
CA LEU A 167 -2.47 -0.37 -13.71
C LEU A 167 -3.56 -0.48 -12.64
N ILE A 168 -4.76 -0.85 -13.07
CA ILE A 168 -5.93 -1.04 -12.19
C ILE A 168 -6.39 -2.49 -12.28
N ILE A 169 -6.68 -3.09 -11.14
CA ILE A 169 -7.31 -4.40 -11.03
C ILE A 169 -8.81 -4.22 -11.14
N THR A 170 -9.48 -5.08 -11.90
CA THR A 170 -10.93 -5.06 -12.03
C THR A 170 -11.50 -6.46 -11.85
N ASP A 171 -12.61 -6.59 -11.14
CA ASP A 171 -13.37 -7.84 -11.05
C ASP A 171 -14.13 -8.10 -12.36
N ARG A 172 -14.06 -9.34 -12.85
CA ARG A 172 -14.75 -9.80 -14.06
C ARG A 172 -15.32 -11.22 -13.88
N SER A 173 -15.58 -11.62 -12.66
CA SER A 173 -16.13 -12.93 -12.29
C SER A 173 -17.43 -13.23 -13.05
N GLU A 174 -18.28 -12.23 -13.23
CA GLU A 174 -19.56 -12.35 -13.94
C GLU A 174 -19.43 -12.86 -15.38
N ILE A 175 -18.34 -12.50 -16.08
CA ILE A 175 -18.10 -12.94 -17.47
C ILE A 175 -17.85 -14.45 -17.51
N PHE A 176 -17.20 -14.99 -16.50
CA PHE A 176 -16.89 -16.43 -16.42
C PHE A 176 -18.07 -17.27 -15.93
N SER A 177 -19.16 -16.65 -15.51
CA SER A 177 -20.43 -17.32 -15.21
C SER A 177 -21.32 -17.52 -16.45
N ARG A 178 -20.99 -16.90 -17.59
CA ARG A 178 -21.76 -16.97 -18.83
C ARG A 178 -21.67 -18.37 -19.48
N GLU A 179 -22.72 -18.75 -20.18
CA GLU A 179 -22.77 -20.02 -20.88
C GLU A 179 -21.83 -20.06 -22.10
N ASP A 180 -21.66 -18.91 -22.78
CA ASP A 180 -20.84 -18.75 -23.98
C ASP A 180 -19.33 -18.62 -23.73
N VAL A 181 -18.89 -18.81 -22.50
CA VAL A 181 -17.47 -18.92 -22.10
C VAL A 181 -17.16 -20.38 -21.81
N SER A 182 -16.25 -20.99 -22.55
CA SER A 182 -15.89 -22.40 -22.45
C SER A 182 -14.62 -22.64 -21.62
N PHE A 183 -14.18 -21.66 -20.78
CA PHE A 183 -13.05 -21.82 -19.89
C PHE A 183 -13.49 -22.49 -18.57
N ASP A 184 -13.70 -23.80 -18.64
CA ASP A 184 -14.34 -24.61 -17.60
C ASP A 184 -13.63 -24.52 -16.25
N ILE A 185 -12.32 -24.35 -16.22
CA ILE A 185 -11.56 -24.25 -14.97
C ILE A 185 -12.03 -23.01 -14.18
N PHE A 186 -12.05 -21.85 -14.80
CA PHE A 186 -12.50 -20.61 -14.15
C PHE A 186 -13.99 -20.66 -13.84
N LYS A 187 -14.79 -21.21 -14.76
CA LYS A 187 -16.23 -21.36 -14.57
C LYS A 187 -16.59 -22.20 -13.35
N LYS A 188 -15.91 -23.32 -13.13
CA LYS A 188 -16.08 -24.19 -11.96
C LYS A 188 -15.65 -23.46 -10.67
N LEU A 189 -14.52 -22.78 -10.69
CA LEU A 189 -14.01 -22.03 -9.54
C LEU A 189 -14.95 -20.89 -9.15
N VAL A 190 -15.45 -20.12 -10.12
CA VAL A 190 -16.41 -19.03 -9.86
C VAL A 190 -17.72 -19.55 -9.31
N LYS A 191 -18.26 -20.67 -9.82
CA LYS A 191 -19.43 -21.35 -9.23
C LYS A 191 -19.15 -21.81 -7.77
N GLY A 192 -17.91 -22.13 -7.44
CA GLY A 192 -17.45 -22.47 -6.09
C GLY A 192 -17.14 -21.24 -5.20
N GLY A 193 -17.53 -20.03 -5.62
CA GLY A 193 -17.33 -18.79 -4.85
C GLY A 193 -15.92 -18.21 -4.94
N SER A 194 -15.18 -18.50 -6.00
CA SER A 194 -13.95 -17.79 -6.38
C SER A 194 -14.28 -16.59 -7.26
N GLU A 195 -13.37 -15.61 -7.28
CA GLU A 195 -13.44 -14.42 -8.14
C GLU A 195 -12.45 -14.51 -9.28
N VAL A 196 -12.71 -13.76 -10.36
CA VAL A 196 -11.74 -13.53 -11.43
C VAL A 196 -11.42 -12.06 -11.52
N ARG A 197 -10.16 -11.73 -11.29
CA ARG A 197 -9.66 -10.36 -11.43
C ARG A 197 -8.74 -10.24 -12.62
N CYS A 198 -8.79 -9.10 -13.27
CA CYS A 198 -7.96 -8.84 -14.44
C CYS A 198 -7.21 -7.51 -14.34
N ILE A 199 -6.06 -7.46 -15.02
CA ILE A 199 -5.21 -6.29 -15.20
C ILE A 199 -5.04 -6.08 -16.69
N VAL A 200 -5.32 -4.86 -17.17
CA VAL A 200 -5.12 -4.47 -18.56
C VAL A 200 -3.79 -3.76 -18.70
N THR A 201 -3.00 -4.18 -19.67
CA THR A 201 -1.73 -3.53 -20.05
C THR A 201 -1.84 -2.94 -21.44
N LYS A 202 -1.51 -1.64 -21.55
CA LYS A 202 -1.64 -0.91 -22.81
C LYS A 202 -0.52 -1.25 -23.79
N LYS A 203 -0.88 -1.45 -25.08
CA LYS A 203 0.06 -1.65 -26.21
C LYS A 203 1.13 -2.74 -25.97
N THR A 204 0.73 -3.86 -25.38
CA THR A 204 1.65 -4.95 -25.04
C THR A 204 1.57 -6.16 -25.96
N LYS A 205 0.73 -6.13 -27.01
CA LYS A 205 0.56 -7.26 -27.95
C LYS A 205 1.88 -7.64 -28.64
N ASP A 206 2.75 -6.68 -28.90
CA ASP A 206 4.04 -6.87 -29.59
C ASP A 206 5.17 -7.31 -28.65
N LYS A 207 4.90 -7.47 -27.37
CA LYS A 207 5.83 -8.07 -26.43
C LYS A 207 6.05 -9.55 -26.79
N PRO A 208 7.30 -10.05 -26.66
CA PRO A 208 7.60 -11.45 -26.96
C PRO A 208 6.80 -12.37 -26.02
N ARG A 209 6.49 -13.58 -26.50
CA ARG A 209 5.78 -14.59 -25.70
C ARG A 209 6.44 -14.84 -24.34
N SER A 210 7.78 -14.80 -24.31
CA SER A 210 8.55 -14.95 -23.09
C SER A 210 8.21 -13.93 -22.00
N PHE A 211 7.75 -12.71 -22.35
CA PHE A 211 7.27 -11.73 -21.37
C PHE A 211 6.07 -12.28 -20.60
N PHE A 212 5.08 -12.80 -21.31
CA PHE A 212 3.87 -13.36 -20.70
C PHE A 212 4.14 -14.64 -19.93
N ASP A 213 4.94 -15.54 -20.52
CA ASP A 213 5.31 -16.80 -19.87
C ASP A 213 6.12 -16.57 -18.58
N ASN A 214 6.99 -15.55 -18.54
CA ASN A 214 7.73 -15.16 -17.35
C ASN A 214 6.82 -14.59 -16.25
N VAL A 215 5.81 -13.81 -16.62
CA VAL A 215 4.83 -13.29 -15.65
C VAL A 215 3.98 -14.44 -15.07
N ASP A 216 3.54 -15.39 -15.87
CA ASP A 216 2.82 -16.58 -15.40
C ASP A 216 3.68 -17.46 -14.48
N LYS A 217 4.94 -17.74 -14.90
CA LYS A 217 5.89 -18.50 -14.09
C LYS A 217 6.14 -17.82 -12.75
N TRP A 218 6.40 -16.53 -12.76
CA TRP A 218 6.59 -15.75 -11.54
C TRP A 218 5.34 -15.80 -10.64
N ALA A 219 4.13 -15.69 -11.18
CA ALA A 219 2.90 -15.78 -10.40
C ALA A 219 2.77 -17.14 -9.69
N LYS A 220 3.14 -18.23 -10.37
CA LYS A 220 3.18 -19.58 -9.78
C LYS A 220 4.22 -19.68 -8.65
N GLU A 221 5.38 -19.07 -8.80
CA GLU A 221 6.41 -18.97 -7.75
C GLU A 221 5.91 -18.17 -6.53
N GLN A 222 4.96 -17.25 -6.70
CA GLN A 222 4.29 -16.54 -5.61
C GLN A 222 3.09 -17.30 -5.00
N GLY A 223 2.85 -18.55 -5.44
CA GLY A 223 1.79 -19.41 -4.92
C GLY A 223 0.44 -19.29 -5.65
N ALA A 224 0.38 -18.58 -6.77
CA ALA A 224 -0.82 -18.55 -7.60
C ALA A 224 -0.96 -19.83 -8.44
N SER A 225 -2.19 -20.18 -8.84
CA SER A 225 -2.45 -21.26 -9.81
C SER A 225 -1.93 -20.91 -11.21
N GLY A 226 -1.65 -19.64 -11.47
CA GLY A 226 -1.14 -19.07 -12.70
C GLY A 226 -1.76 -17.71 -12.99
N LEU A 227 -1.22 -17.03 -13.99
CA LEU A 227 -1.76 -15.77 -14.51
C LEU A 227 -2.04 -15.93 -16.00
N ALA A 228 -3.28 -16.25 -16.34
CA ALA A 228 -3.70 -16.43 -17.71
C ALA A 228 -3.70 -15.09 -18.46
N TYR A 229 -3.52 -15.09 -19.76
CA TYR A 229 -3.57 -13.86 -20.54
C TYR A 229 -4.13 -14.06 -21.95
N PHE A 230 -4.58 -12.97 -22.54
CA PHE A 230 -4.83 -12.83 -23.97
C PHE A 230 -4.67 -11.38 -24.41
N THR A 231 -4.46 -11.18 -25.72
CA THR A 231 -4.26 -9.88 -26.36
C THR A 231 -5.39 -9.56 -27.33
N ARG A 232 -5.80 -8.30 -27.41
CA ARG A 232 -6.77 -7.82 -28.39
C ARG A 232 -6.10 -7.54 -29.73
N GLU A 233 -6.51 -8.27 -30.78
CA GLU A 233 -5.78 -8.26 -32.06
C GLU A 233 -6.35 -7.30 -33.14
N LYS A 234 -7.69 -7.19 -33.31
CA LYS A 234 -8.30 -6.47 -34.43
C LYS A 234 -9.52 -5.66 -34.03
N ASP A 235 -9.79 -4.59 -34.79
CA ASP A 235 -10.93 -3.69 -34.57
C ASP A 235 -12.26 -4.21 -35.10
N LYS A 236 -12.28 -4.74 -36.36
CA LYS A 236 -13.52 -5.07 -37.05
C LYS A 236 -14.13 -6.41 -36.66
N VAL A 237 -13.30 -7.37 -36.28
CA VAL A 237 -13.73 -8.64 -35.69
C VAL A 237 -12.91 -8.76 -34.40
N ILE A 238 -13.61 -8.67 -33.28
CA ILE A 238 -12.94 -8.79 -31.97
C ILE A 238 -12.34 -10.18 -31.88
N SER A 239 -11.02 -10.25 -31.93
CA SER A 239 -10.28 -11.49 -31.82
C SER A 239 -9.27 -11.38 -30.70
N ALA A 240 -9.05 -12.49 -30.01
CA ALA A 240 -8.09 -12.59 -28.92
C ALA A 240 -7.02 -13.63 -29.28
N LYS A 241 -5.75 -13.28 -29.08
CA LYS A 241 -4.61 -14.19 -29.18
C LYS A 241 -4.06 -14.48 -27.80
N GLY A 242 -3.71 -15.73 -27.55
CA GLY A 242 -3.17 -16.15 -26.27
C GLY A 242 -3.80 -17.45 -25.77
N PRO A 243 -3.26 -18.03 -24.69
CA PRO A 243 -3.67 -19.35 -24.22
C PRO A 243 -5.16 -19.48 -23.92
N VAL A 244 -5.78 -18.41 -23.43
CA VAL A 244 -7.18 -18.43 -22.99
C VAL A 244 -8.14 -17.73 -23.95
N GLY A 245 -7.65 -16.99 -24.93
CA GLY A 245 -8.49 -16.27 -25.90
C GLY A 245 -9.49 -17.14 -26.67
N LYS A 246 -9.13 -18.38 -26.95
CA LYS A 246 -9.95 -19.38 -27.64
C LYS A 246 -11.18 -19.85 -26.87
N PHE A 247 -11.26 -19.61 -25.57
CA PHE A 247 -12.36 -20.05 -24.72
C PHE A 247 -13.52 -19.05 -24.64
N PHE A 248 -13.37 -17.90 -25.27
CA PHE A 248 -14.41 -16.88 -25.31
C PHE A 248 -15.15 -16.90 -26.67
N SER A 249 -16.46 -16.73 -26.63
CA SER A 249 -17.24 -16.41 -27.79
C SER A 249 -16.99 -14.97 -28.25
N SER A 250 -17.41 -14.60 -29.45
CA SER A 250 -17.34 -13.20 -29.92
C SER A 250 -18.09 -12.25 -28.97
N GLY A 251 -19.24 -12.65 -28.43
CA GLY A 251 -20.05 -11.85 -27.53
C GLY A 251 -19.37 -11.66 -26.15
N SER A 252 -18.81 -12.73 -25.57
CA SER A 252 -18.09 -12.61 -24.28
C SER A 252 -16.78 -11.86 -24.43
N LEU A 253 -16.07 -11.97 -25.56
CA LEU A 253 -14.90 -11.14 -25.88
C LEU A 253 -15.28 -9.65 -25.97
N GLU A 254 -16.38 -9.34 -26.67
CA GLU A 254 -16.84 -7.95 -26.76
C GLU A 254 -17.16 -7.37 -25.41
N GLU A 255 -17.83 -8.12 -24.57
CA GLU A 255 -18.19 -7.69 -23.23
C GLU A 255 -16.95 -7.46 -22.34
N ILE A 256 -16.00 -8.40 -22.31
CA ILE A 256 -14.79 -8.22 -21.49
C ILE A 256 -13.96 -7.03 -21.98
N MET A 257 -13.84 -6.82 -23.30
CA MET A 257 -13.14 -5.66 -23.87
C MET A 257 -13.82 -4.35 -23.50
N LYS A 258 -15.17 -4.29 -23.61
CA LYS A 258 -15.95 -3.11 -23.22
C LYS A 258 -15.80 -2.80 -21.72
N LYS A 259 -15.97 -3.80 -20.87
CA LYS A 259 -15.90 -3.63 -19.40
C LYS A 259 -14.50 -3.31 -18.90
N THR A 260 -13.47 -3.80 -19.56
CA THR A 260 -12.06 -3.52 -19.22
C THR A 260 -11.52 -2.29 -19.93
N LYS A 261 -12.25 -1.71 -20.88
CA LYS A 261 -11.81 -0.63 -21.76
C LYS A 261 -10.49 -0.97 -22.49
N ALA A 262 -10.29 -2.25 -22.78
CA ALA A 262 -9.13 -2.70 -23.52
C ALA A 262 -9.24 -2.31 -24.99
N GLU A 263 -8.20 -1.74 -25.56
CA GLU A 263 -8.08 -1.31 -26.95
C GLU A 263 -7.28 -2.32 -27.77
N VAL A 264 -7.27 -2.15 -29.09
CA VAL A 264 -6.43 -2.95 -29.98
C VAL A 264 -4.96 -2.81 -29.58
N GLY A 265 -4.29 -3.95 -29.43
CA GLY A 265 -2.90 -4.00 -28.96
C GLY A 265 -2.74 -4.11 -27.46
N ASP A 266 -3.79 -4.01 -26.67
CA ASP A 266 -3.75 -4.24 -25.23
C ASP A 266 -3.75 -5.73 -24.89
N SER A 267 -3.17 -6.05 -23.74
CA SER A 267 -3.25 -7.40 -23.17
C SER A 267 -4.01 -7.40 -21.87
N ILE A 268 -4.73 -8.47 -21.59
CA ILE A 268 -5.49 -8.67 -20.36
C ILE A 268 -4.91 -9.88 -19.65
N PHE A 269 -4.43 -9.67 -18.43
CA PHE A 269 -4.02 -10.73 -17.51
C PHE A 269 -5.18 -11.08 -16.60
N LEU A 270 -5.35 -12.36 -16.30
CA LEU A 270 -6.45 -12.92 -15.53
C LEU A 270 -5.92 -13.80 -14.41
N ALA A 271 -6.38 -13.57 -13.21
CA ALA A 271 -6.15 -14.44 -12.06
C ALA A 271 -7.50 -14.88 -11.48
N CYS A 272 -7.58 -16.13 -11.05
CA CYS A 272 -8.77 -16.71 -10.43
C CYS A 272 -8.40 -17.34 -9.09
N GLY A 273 -9.19 -17.09 -8.05
CA GLY A 273 -8.94 -17.65 -6.72
C GLY A 273 -9.90 -17.12 -5.65
N LYS A 274 -9.69 -17.52 -4.41
CA LYS A 274 -10.42 -16.98 -3.26
C LYS A 274 -10.00 -15.52 -3.01
N GLN A 275 -10.92 -14.70 -2.55
CA GLN A 275 -10.76 -13.25 -2.44
C GLN A 275 -9.42 -12.82 -1.82
N LYS A 276 -9.09 -13.28 -0.61
CA LYS A 276 -7.85 -12.87 0.09
C LYS A 276 -6.55 -13.24 -0.65
N GLU A 277 -6.52 -14.44 -1.24
CA GLU A 277 -5.37 -14.92 -2.01
C GLU A 277 -5.26 -14.13 -3.32
N LEU A 278 -6.41 -13.86 -3.93
CA LEU A 278 -6.51 -13.14 -5.19
C LEU A 278 -6.11 -11.66 -5.03
N GLU A 279 -6.50 -11.01 -3.94
CA GLU A 279 -6.06 -9.66 -3.59
C GLU A 279 -4.53 -9.58 -3.51
N LYS A 280 -3.92 -10.49 -2.76
CA LYS A 280 -2.45 -10.54 -2.62
C LYS A 280 -1.76 -10.76 -3.96
N ILE A 281 -2.17 -11.78 -4.72
CA ILE A 281 -1.48 -12.11 -5.98
C ILE A 281 -1.68 -11.06 -7.06
N THR A 282 -2.87 -10.46 -7.16
CA THR A 282 -3.14 -9.40 -8.14
C THR A 282 -2.43 -8.10 -7.80
N SER A 283 -2.26 -7.76 -6.51
CA SER A 283 -1.44 -6.64 -6.08
C SER A 283 0.02 -6.83 -6.49
N LEU A 284 0.60 -7.99 -6.16
CA LEU A 284 1.98 -8.32 -6.53
C LEU A 284 2.17 -8.36 -8.06
N ALA A 285 1.19 -8.90 -8.80
CA ALA A 285 1.22 -8.95 -10.26
C ALA A 285 1.15 -7.53 -10.87
N ARG A 286 0.32 -6.65 -10.30
CA ARG A 286 0.22 -5.25 -10.68
C ARG A 286 1.58 -4.56 -10.62
N ASP A 287 2.29 -4.74 -9.51
CA ASP A 287 3.60 -4.11 -9.31
C ASP A 287 4.69 -4.75 -10.17
N LYS A 288 4.69 -6.08 -10.29
CA LYS A 288 5.62 -6.81 -11.17
C LYS A 288 5.49 -6.39 -12.63
N ILE A 289 4.25 -6.37 -13.14
CA ILE A 289 3.96 -5.99 -14.53
C ILE A 289 4.34 -4.52 -14.77
N ALA A 290 4.01 -3.62 -13.85
CA ALA A 290 4.37 -2.22 -13.98
C ALA A 290 5.89 -2.02 -14.02
N LYS A 291 6.64 -2.75 -13.21
CA LYS A 291 8.10 -2.75 -13.21
C LYS A 291 8.68 -3.29 -14.54
N ASP A 292 8.17 -4.42 -15.02
CA ASP A 292 8.64 -5.04 -16.27
C ASP A 292 8.35 -4.18 -17.51
N LEU A 293 7.31 -3.35 -17.42
CA LEU A 293 6.92 -2.41 -18.47
C LEU A 293 7.51 -0.99 -18.27
N ASN A 294 8.28 -0.75 -17.21
CA ASN A 294 8.84 0.56 -16.84
C ASN A 294 7.78 1.66 -16.73
N LEU A 295 6.65 1.36 -16.07
CA LEU A 295 5.56 2.31 -15.87
C LEU A 295 5.72 3.17 -14.60
N VAL A 296 6.61 2.77 -13.71
CA VAL A 296 6.90 3.43 -12.42
C VAL A 296 8.40 3.59 -12.24
#